data_7146fc9ce9b2d66888b764ec302c78c1
#
_entry.id   7146fc9ce9b2d66888b764ec302c78c1
#
_cell.length_a   1.000
_cell.length_b   1.000
_cell.length_c   1.000
_cell.angle_alpha   90.00
_cell.angle_beta   90.00
_cell.angle_gamma   90.00
#
_symmetry.space_group_name_H-M   'P 1'
#
loop_
_entity.id
_entity.type
_entity.pdbx_description
1 polymer ?
#
loop_
_entity_poly.entity_id
_entity_poly.type
_entity_poly.pdbx_seq_one_letter_code
_entity_poly.pdbx_strand_id
1 'polypeptide(L)'
;MEKLEKLYEGKAKQLYATDDPEVLWVEYKNTATAGDGEKKEDFTGKGRLNNLITTIIFDLLKKRGIDSHLIKRVDDTGQLVRKVNMFPLEIVLRNVAAGHFCSRLGVEEGLPLKEPVLEYFLKTDDLHDPFVNDDDLVALGVCTREDLAEIAPLARKINEALIEIFAKIDVKLVDFKIEMGRATDGTLLLADEITPDSCRLWDQKDHSGKVEHLDKDLFRRGLGSIIPAYEEIEERLAELAKSEGIEVAE
;
A
#
# COMPACT_ATOMS: atom_id res chain seq x y z
N MET A 1 -6.43 15.50 -20.10
CA MET A 1 -6.62 15.86 -18.66
C MET A 1 -5.40 16.64 -18.25
N GLU A 2 -5.60 17.86 -17.80
CA GLU A 2 -4.56 18.82 -17.49
C GLU A 2 -4.29 18.80 -15.97
N LYS A 3 -3.02 18.84 -15.57
CA LYS A 3 -2.59 18.95 -14.18
C LYS A 3 -2.67 20.42 -13.77
N LEU A 4 -3.43 20.72 -12.70
CA LEU A 4 -3.69 22.07 -12.21
C LEU A 4 -2.92 22.35 -10.89
N GLU A 5 -3.53 23.10 -9.96
CA GLU A 5 -2.89 23.47 -8.70
C GLU A 5 -2.66 22.29 -7.75
N LYS A 6 -1.61 22.39 -6.95
CA LYS A 6 -1.31 21.41 -5.92
C LYS A 6 -2.31 21.56 -4.75
N LEU A 7 -3.01 20.47 -4.43
CA LEU A 7 -3.98 20.42 -3.34
C LEU A 7 -3.36 19.96 -2.02
N TYR A 8 -2.43 19.00 -2.09
CA TYR A 8 -1.84 18.38 -0.91
C TYR A 8 -0.42 17.87 -1.19
N GLU A 9 0.42 17.87 -0.18
CA GLU A 9 1.72 17.22 -0.22
C GLU A 9 1.94 16.37 1.03
N GLY A 10 2.08 15.05 0.81
CA GLY A 10 2.41 14.07 1.84
C GLY A 10 3.89 13.70 1.85
N LYS A 11 4.21 12.68 2.67
CA LYS A 11 5.58 12.16 2.83
C LYS A 11 6.12 11.57 1.51
N ALA A 12 5.31 10.81 0.77
CA ALA A 12 5.70 10.08 -0.44
C ALA A 12 5.05 10.57 -1.74
N LYS A 13 4.01 11.40 -1.68
CA LYS A 13 3.20 11.83 -2.83
C LYS A 13 2.77 13.28 -2.74
N GLN A 14 2.43 13.84 -3.91
CA GLN A 14 1.75 15.11 -4.07
C GLN A 14 0.45 14.88 -4.83
N LEU A 15 -0.61 15.60 -4.45
CA LEU A 15 -1.92 15.56 -5.11
C LEU A 15 -2.20 16.89 -5.77
N TYR A 16 -2.69 16.83 -7.00
CA TYR A 16 -3.06 17.99 -7.79
C TYR A 16 -4.50 17.88 -8.29
N ALA A 17 -5.17 19.01 -8.43
CA ALA A 17 -6.42 19.10 -9.16
C ALA A 17 -6.19 18.81 -10.64
N THR A 18 -7.27 18.42 -11.33
CA THR A 18 -7.31 18.34 -12.79
C THR A 18 -8.48 19.15 -13.34
N ASP A 19 -8.57 19.24 -14.66
CA ASP A 19 -9.71 19.84 -15.37
C ASP A 19 -11.03 19.08 -15.19
N ASP A 20 -10.98 17.88 -14.56
CA ASP A 20 -12.15 17.12 -14.12
C ASP A 20 -12.21 17.10 -12.58
N PRO A 21 -13.25 17.65 -11.93
CA PRO A 21 -13.35 17.73 -10.47
C PRO A 21 -13.44 16.38 -9.77
N GLU A 22 -13.76 15.31 -10.49
CA GLU A 22 -13.87 13.93 -9.97
C GLU A 22 -12.54 13.16 -10.13
N VAL A 23 -11.50 13.78 -10.70
CA VAL A 23 -10.20 13.15 -10.97
C VAL A 23 -9.08 13.96 -10.35
N LEU A 24 -8.15 13.26 -9.70
CA LEU A 24 -6.93 13.84 -9.18
C LEU A 24 -5.72 13.32 -9.94
N TRP A 25 -4.68 14.16 -10.00
CA TRP A 25 -3.34 13.76 -10.41
C TRP A 25 -2.51 13.48 -9.16
N VAL A 26 -1.99 12.26 -9.06
CA VAL A 26 -1.06 11.84 -8.02
C VAL A 26 0.35 11.85 -8.59
N GLU A 27 1.31 12.43 -7.90
CA GLU A 27 2.72 12.42 -8.27
C GLU A 27 3.56 11.79 -7.15
N TYR A 28 4.28 10.74 -7.48
CA TYR A 28 5.13 10.00 -6.55
C TYR A 28 6.48 10.68 -6.36
N LYS A 29 6.95 10.75 -5.12
CA LYS A 29 8.23 11.36 -4.73
C LYS A 29 9.31 10.28 -4.56
N ASN A 30 10.56 10.70 -4.70
CA ASN A 30 11.72 9.84 -4.40
C ASN A 30 12.01 9.69 -2.90
N THR A 31 11.32 10.46 -2.07
CA THR A 31 11.54 10.49 -0.62
C THR A 31 11.03 9.22 0.05
N ALA A 32 11.87 8.61 0.89
CA ALA A 32 11.46 7.60 1.86
C ALA A 32 11.57 8.19 3.28
N THR A 33 10.61 7.86 4.14
CA THR A 33 10.61 8.25 5.56
C THR A 33 10.44 7.02 6.44
N ALA A 34 11.04 7.03 7.63
CA ALA A 34 10.86 6.00 8.65
C ALA A 34 10.88 6.65 10.04
N GLY A 35 10.34 5.93 11.07
CA GLY A 35 10.31 6.43 12.44
C GLY A 35 9.54 7.75 12.53
N ASP A 36 8.28 7.78 12.08
CA ASP A 36 7.39 8.97 12.08
C ASP A 36 8.02 10.22 11.43
N GLY A 37 8.92 9.99 10.45
CA GLY A 37 9.59 11.05 9.70
C GLY A 37 10.94 11.49 10.27
N GLU A 38 11.40 10.91 11.37
CA GLU A 38 12.72 11.19 11.94
C GLU A 38 13.86 10.83 10.96
N LYS A 39 13.71 9.74 10.23
CA LYS A 39 14.63 9.34 9.16
C LYS A 39 14.01 9.68 7.82
N LYS A 40 14.72 10.47 7.01
CA LYS A 40 14.30 10.90 5.68
C LYS A 40 15.46 10.85 4.71
N GLU A 41 15.24 10.22 3.56
CA GLU A 41 16.25 10.09 2.50
C GLU A 41 15.57 10.05 1.13
N ASP A 42 16.23 10.61 0.12
CA ASP A 42 15.76 10.58 -1.26
C ASP A 42 16.51 9.48 -2.04
N PHE A 43 15.74 8.57 -2.65
CA PHE A 43 16.25 7.49 -3.49
C PHE A 43 15.82 7.73 -4.93
N THR A 44 16.76 8.10 -5.78
CA THR A 44 16.49 8.33 -7.21
C THR A 44 15.84 7.10 -7.85
N GLY A 45 14.72 7.33 -8.54
CA GLY A 45 13.93 6.27 -9.17
C GLY A 45 12.85 5.63 -8.30
N LYS A 46 12.82 5.87 -6.98
CA LYS A 46 11.79 5.31 -6.08
C LYS A 46 10.38 5.70 -6.50
N GLY A 47 10.16 6.97 -6.86
CA GLY A 47 8.85 7.46 -7.31
C GLY A 47 8.35 6.71 -8.54
N ARG A 48 9.22 6.49 -9.53
CA ARG A 48 8.90 5.70 -10.73
C ARG A 48 8.53 4.26 -10.37
N LEU A 49 9.34 3.62 -9.52
CA LEU A 49 9.10 2.23 -9.11
C LEU A 49 7.77 2.10 -8.35
N ASN A 50 7.50 2.95 -7.37
CA ASN A 50 6.25 2.90 -6.61
C ASN A 50 5.03 3.16 -7.50
N ASN A 51 5.10 4.11 -8.45
CA ASN A 51 4.05 4.39 -9.42
C ASN A 51 3.75 3.14 -10.27
N LEU A 52 4.79 2.51 -10.83
CA LEU A 52 4.65 1.35 -11.70
C LEU A 52 4.17 0.12 -10.92
N ILE A 53 4.77 -0.18 -9.77
CA ILE A 53 4.38 -1.31 -8.91
C ILE A 53 2.91 -1.20 -8.49
N THR A 54 2.47 -0.01 -8.02
CA THR A 54 1.06 0.21 -7.66
C THR A 54 0.14 -0.01 -8.85
N THR A 55 0.50 0.50 -10.04
CA THR A 55 -0.29 0.31 -11.26
C THR A 55 -0.47 -1.18 -11.57
N ILE A 56 0.62 -1.94 -11.60
CA ILE A 56 0.59 -3.37 -11.89
C ILE A 56 -0.27 -4.12 -10.86
N ILE A 57 -0.07 -3.85 -9.57
CA ILE A 57 -0.83 -4.53 -8.50
C ILE A 57 -2.32 -4.19 -8.61
N PHE A 58 -2.69 -2.93 -8.87
CA PHE A 58 -4.09 -2.55 -9.02
C PHE A 58 -4.75 -3.18 -10.24
N ASP A 59 -4.04 -3.33 -11.36
CA ASP A 59 -4.53 -4.05 -12.53
C ASP A 59 -4.69 -5.56 -12.26
N LEU A 60 -3.76 -6.17 -11.54
CA LEU A 60 -3.86 -7.56 -11.09
C LEU A 60 -5.05 -7.78 -10.13
N LEU A 61 -5.31 -6.82 -9.23
CA LEU A 61 -6.45 -6.84 -8.31
C LEU A 61 -7.77 -6.65 -9.07
N LYS A 62 -7.81 -5.73 -10.04
CA LYS A 62 -8.98 -5.50 -10.90
C LYS A 62 -9.39 -6.76 -11.65
N LYS A 63 -8.42 -7.51 -12.15
CA LYS A 63 -8.67 -8.82 -12.78
C LYS A 63 -9.30 -9.84 -11.83
N ARG A 64 -9.09 -9.68 -10.53
CA ARG A 64 -9.69 -10.49 -9.45
C ARG A 64 -10.99 -9.90 -8.89
N GLY A 65 -11.54 -8.88 -9.57
CA GLY A 65 -12.80 -8.23 -9.18
C GLY A 65 -12.68 -7.36 -7.94
N ILE A 66 -11.52 -6.71 -7.77
CA ILE A 66 -11.24 -5.72 -6.73
C ILE A 66 -10.92 -4.39 -7.41
N ASP A 67 -11.83 -3.44 -7.31
CA ASP A 67 -11.65 -2.12 -7.90
C ASP A 67 -10.85 -1.20 -6.98
N SER A 68 -10.08 -0.30 -7.61
CA SER A 68 -9.32 0.75 -6.93
C SER A 68 -9.68 2.13 -7.50
N HIS A 69 -9.13 3.15 -6.89
CA HIS A 69 -9.28 4.51 -7.39
C HIS A 69 -8.45 4.80 -8.65
N LEU A 70 -7.52 3.91 -9.02
CA LEU A 70 -6.66 4.09 -10.19
C LEU A 70 -7.47 4.14 -11.49
N ILE A 71 -7.24 5.19 -12.28
CA ILE A 71 -7.76 5.32 -13.64
C ILE A 71 -6.68 4.85 -14.62
N LYS A 72 -5.49 5.44 -14.53
CA LYS A 72 -4.33 5.06 -15.34
C LYS A 72 -3.03 5.70 -14.86
N ARG A 73 -1.91 5.08 -15.15
CA ARG A 73 -0.59 5.70 -15.14
C ARG A 73 -0.48 6.70 -16.29
N VAL A 74 0.18 7.83 -16.09
CA VAL A 74 0.31 8.91 -17.09
C VAL A 74 1.75 9.03 -17.57
N ASP A 75 2.69 9.00 -16.62
CA ASP A 75 4.12 9.10 -16.88
C ASP A 75 4.91 8.34 -15.79
N ASP A 76 6.21 8.55 -15.70
CA ASP A 76 7.09 7.85 -14.75
C ASP A 76 6.65 7.97 -13.30
N THR A 77 6.15 9.13 -12.89
CA THR A 77 5.78 9.41 -11.50
C THR A 77 4.31 9.74 -11.31
N GLY A 78 3.55 9.94 -12.40
CA GLY A 78 2.19 10.45 -12.41
C GLY A 78 1.14 9.38 -12.62
N GLN A 79 0.04 9.48 -11.86
CA GLN A 79 -1.19 8.70 -12.04
C GLN A 79 -2.41 9.61 -12.06
N LEU A 80 -3.43 9.22 -12.82
CA LEU A 80 -4.78 9.74 -12.65
C LEU A 80 -5.59 8.77 -11.79
N VAL A 81 -6.27 9.31 -10.80
CA VAL A 81 -7.09 8.54 -9.87
C VAL A 81 -8.47 9.17 -9.71
N ARG A 82 -9.48 8.36 -9.45
CA ARG A 82 -10.78 8.87 -9.02
C ARG A 82 -10.63 9.58 -7.69
N LYS A 83 -11.25 10.75 -7.56
CA LYS A 83 -11.37 11.44 -6.30
C LYS A 83 -12.30 10.66 -5.37
N VAL A 84 -11.82 10.39 -4.16
CA VAL A 84 -12.58 9.68 -3.13
C VAL A 84 -12.52 10.45 -1.81
N ASN A 85 -13.57 10.35 -1.02
CA ASN A 85 -13.55 10.77 0.37
C ASN A 85 -12.84 9.69 1.19
N MET A 86 -11.58 9.96 1.52
CA MET A 86 -10.74 9.03 2.26
C MET A 86 -11.25 8.84 3.69
N PHE A 87 -11.31 7.60 4.15
CA PHE A 87 -11.36 7.34 5.58
C PHE A 87 -10.00 7.73 6.18
N PRO A 88 -9.96 8.46 7.29
CA PRO A 88 -8.70 8.83 7.94
C PRO A 88 -8.10 7.65 8.71
N LEU A 89 -7.93 6.52 8.02
CA LEU A 89 -7.49 5.24 8.56
C LEU A 89 -6.38 4.63 7.74
N GLU A 90 -5.40 4.07 8.43
CA GLU A 90 -4.58 2.99 7.90
C GLU A 90 -5.21 1.65 8.26
N ILE A 91 -5.43 0.81 7.27
CA ILE A 91 -6.00 -0.52 7.39
C ILE A 91 -4.85 -1.50 7.18
N VAL A 92 -4.49 -2.25 8.22
CA VAL A 92 -3.33 -3.14 8.20
C VAL A 92 -3.79 -4.59 8.30
N LEU A 93 -3.33 -5.42 7.38
CA LEU A 93 -3.49 -6.88 7.47
C LEU A 93 -2.15 -7.56 7.67
N ARG A 94 -2.11 -8.49 8.64
CA ARG A 94 -0.91 -9.23 9.01
C ARG A 94 -1.13 -10.73 8.85
N ASN A 95 -0.25 -11.35 8.08
CA ASN A 95 -0.22 -12.80 7.87
C ASN A 95 0.88 -13.45 8.73
N VAL A 96 1.91 -12.67 9.09
CA VAL A 96 3.04 -13.07 9.92
C VAL A 96 3.31 -11.96 10.92
N ALA A 97 3.71 -12.32 12.13
CA ALA A 97 4.09 -11.33 13.15
C ALA A 97 5.37 -10.59 12.72
N ALA A 98 5.29 -9.26 12.61
CA ALA A 98 6.42 -8.41 12.27
C ALA A 98 6.24 -6.97 12.80
N GLY A 99 7.33 -6.23 12.89
CA GLY A 99 7.35 -4.82 13.24
C GLY A 99 6.66 -4.51 14.55
N HIS A 100 5.83 -3.45 14.58
CA HIS A 100 5.18 -2.96 15.79
C HIS A 100 4.22 -3.98 16.45
N PHE A 101 3.66 -4.92 15.66
CA PHE A 101 2.86 -6.01 16.22
C PHE A 101 3.66 -6.85 17.23
N CYS A 102 4.91 -7.18 16.89
CA CYS A 102 5.80 -7.94 17.76
C CYS A 102 6.11 -7.21 19.07
N SER A 103 6.50 -5.93 18.98
CA SER A 103 6.84 -5.13 20.18
C SER A 103 5.63 -4.88 21.08
N ARG A 104 4.45 -4.67 20.49
CA ARG A 104 3.21 -4.41 21.26
C ARG A 104 2.69 -5.65 21.98
N LEU A 105 2.83 -6.84 21.37
CA LEU A 105 2.25 -8.08 21.91
C LEU A 105 3.29 -9.05 22.51
N GLY A 106 4.58 -8.70 22.46
CA GLY A 106 5.65 -9.53 23.01
C GLY A 106 5.84 -10.87 22.30
N VAL A 107 5.59 -10.92 20.97
CA VAL A 107 5.74 -12.13 20.15
C VAL A 107 6.96 -12.04 19.26
N GLU A 108 7.53 -13.18 18.89
CA GLU A 108 8.70 -13.24 18.02
C GLU A 108 8.36 -12.85 16.57
N GLU A 109 9.27 -12.13 15.92
CA GLU A 109 9.15 -11.82 14.50
C GLU A 109 9.26 -13.12 13.68
N GLY A 110 8.40 -13.21 12.66
CA GLY A 110 8.36 -14.39 11.79
C GLY A 110 7.36 -15.47 12.26
N LEU A 111 6.72 -15.30 13.41
CA LEU A 111 5.66 -16.22 13.85
C LEU A 111 4.49 -16.19 12.86
N PRO A 112 4.16 -17.32 12.18
CA PRO A 112 2.98 -17.40 11.34
C PRO A 112 1.71 -17.22 12.18
N LEU A 113 0.83 -16.33 11.76
CA LEU A 113 -0.45 -16.16 12.43
C LEU A 113 -1.43 -17.23 11.95
N LYS A 114 -2.23 -17.78 12.86
CA LYS A 114 -3.22 -18.82 12.54
C LYS A 114 -4.29 -18.33 11.57
N GLU A 115 -4.64 -17.05 11.70
CA GLU A 115 -5.55 -16.32 10.83
C GLU A 115 -4.98 -14.91 10.61
N PRO A 116 -5.23 -14.28 9.44
CA PRO A 116 -4.82 -12.91 9.21
C PRO A 116 -5.45 -11.95 10.21
N VAL A 117 -4.63 -11.11 10.83
CA VAL A 117 -5.07 -10.09 11.77
C VAL A 117 -5.35 -8.79 11.02
N LEU A 118 -6.56 -8.26 11.19
CA LEU A 118 -6.96 -6.95 10.69
C LEU A 118 -6.85 -5.93 11.82
N GLU A 119 -6.15 -4.84 11.57
CA GLU A 119 -5.94 -3.75 12.50
C GLU A 119 -6.27 -2.41 11.85
N TYR A 120 -6.71 -1.45 12.66
CA TYR A 120 -6.96 -0.07 12.25
C TYR A 120 -6.05 0.87 13.02
N PHE A 121 -5.51 1.87 12.32
CA PHE A 121 -4.76 2.97 12.91
C PHE A 121 -5.39 4.28 12.45
N LEU A 122 -5.67 5.16 13.41
CA LEU A 122 -6.22 6.48 13.09
C LEU A 122 -5.09 7.37 12.55
N LYS A 123 -5.27 7.91 11.35
CA LYS A 123 -4.28 8.80 10.72
C LYS A 123 -4.29 10.16 11.41
N THR A 124 -3.33 10.35 12.29
CA THR A 124 -3.10 11.61 13.00
C THR A 124 -1.63 11.73 13.38
N ASP A 125 -0.90 12.58 12.66
CA ASP A 125 0.54 12.79 12.86
C ASP A 125 0.85 13.18 14.32
N ASP A 126 0.00 13.98 14.96
CA ASP A 126 0.19 14.45 16.34
C ASP A 126 0.15 13.32 17.39
N LEU A 127 -0.54 12.21 17.09
CA LEU A 127 -0.68 11.06 17.98
C LEU A 127 0.07 9.81 17.50
N HIS A 128 0.91 9.93 16.46
CA HIS A 128 1.69 8.83 15.87
C HIS A 128 0.84 7.64 15.42
N ASP A 129 -0.27 7.95 14.74
CA ASP A 129 -1.19 6.97 14.16
C ASP A 129 -1.58 5.85 15.14
N PRO A 130 -2.33 6.15 16.21
CA PRO A 130 -2.64 5.19 17.27
C PRO A 130 -3.50 4.03 16.76
N PHE A 131 -3.24 2.83 17.30
CA PHE A 131 -4.11 1.69 17.13
C PHE A 131 -5.50 1.98 17.71
N VAL A 132 -6.56 1.63 16.98
CA VAL A 132 -7.96 1.81 17.36
C VAL A 132 -8.76 0.56 16.99
N ASN A 133 -9.84 0.31 17.71
CA ASN A 133 -10.79 -0.75 17.41
C ASN A 133 -12.08 -0.19 16.78
N ASP A 134 -12.99 -1.07 16.37
CA ASP A 134 -14.25 -0.72 15.72
C ASP A 134 -15.12 0.23 16.57
N ASP A 135 -15.15 0.01 17.89
CA ASP A 135 -15.95 0.83 18.81
C ASP A 135 -15.36 2.24 18.96
N ASP A 136 -14.04 2.36 19.00
CA ASP A 136 -13.36 3.66 19.00
C ASP A 136 -13.70 4.45 17.73
N LEU A 137 -13.64 3.81 16.56
CA LEU A 137 -13.94 4.44 15.28
C LEU A 137 -15.36 4.96 15.18
N VAL A 138 -16.33 4.18 15.67
CA VAL A 138 -17.74 4.58 15.67
C VAL A 138 -17.99 5.66 16.71
N ALA A 139 -17.43 5.54 17.91
CA ALA A 139 -17.61 6.52 18.98
C ALA A 139 -17.03 7.89 18.63
N LEU A 140 -15.92 7.91 17.88
CA LEU A 140 -15.27 9.14 17.41
C LEU A 140 -15.90 9.70 16.12
N GLY A 141 -16.86 8.98 15.50
CA GLY A 141 -17.50 9.39 14.26
C GLY A 141 -16.58 9.33 13.02
N VAL A 142 -15.52 8.50 13.10
CA VAL A 142 -14.58 8.29 11.99
C VAL A 142 -15.18 7.40 10.91
N CYS A 143 -15.87 6.33 11.33
CA CYS A 143 -16.61 5.41 10.47
C CYS A 143 -17.96 5.08 11.10
N THR A 144 -18.92 4.68 10.27
CA THR A 144 -20.14 4.04 10.74
C THR A 144 -19.92 2.52 10.87
N ARG A 145 -20.84 1.81 11.52
CA ARG A 145 -20.81 0.34 11.55
C ARG A 145 -21.02 -0.27 10.17
N GLU A 146 -21.81 0.41 9.34
CA GLU A 146 -22.04 0.04 7.95
C GLU A 146 -20.75 0.17 7.13
N ASP A 147 -19.98 1.25 7.34
CA ASP A 147 -18.67 1.39 6.69
C ASP A 147 -17.72 0.25 7.07
N LEU A 148 -17.62 -0.08 8.35
CA LEU A 148 -16.76 -1.16 8.82
C LEU A 148 -17.20 -2.53 8.30
N ALA A 149 -18.52 -2.74 8.15
CA ALA A 149 -19.08 -3.96 7.57
C ALA A 149 -18.74 -4.15 6.07
N GLU A 150 -18.39 -3.08 5.35
CA GLU A 150 -17.90 -3.14 3.97
C GLU A 150 -16.36 -3.17 3.92
N ILE A 151 -15.69 -2.35 4.74
CA ILE A 151 -14.21 -2.22 4.77
C ILE A 151 -13.55 -3.56 5.14
N ALA A 152 -13.98 -4.21 6.21
CA ALA A 152 -13.33 -5.41 6.70
C ALA A 152 -13.36 -6.59 5.70
N PRO A 153 -14.50 -6.93 5.08
CA PRO A 153 -14.54 -7.97 4.04
C PRO A 153 -13.71 -7.62 2.80
N LEU A 154 -13.73 -6.35 2.35
CA LEU A 154 -12.93 -5.91 1.22
C LEU A 154 -11.43 -6.01 1.53
N ALA A 155 -10.98 -5.59 2.70
CA ALA A 155 -9.59 -5.69 3.13
C ALA A 155 -9.13 -7.16 3.17
N ARG A 156 -9.95 -8.09 3.68
CA ARG A 156 -9.65 -9.53 3.68
C ARG A 156 -9.58 -10.11 2.27
N LYS A 157 -10.51 -9.71 1.37
CA LYS A 157 -10.48 -10.10 -0.04
C LYS A 157 -9.21 -9.61 -0.75
N ILE A 158 -8.78 -8.38 -0.44
CA ILE A 158 -7.51 -7.83 -0.95
C ILE A 158 -6.33 -8.66 -0.43
N ASN A 159 -6.32 -9.03 0.85
CA ASN A 159 -5.27 -9.87 1.43
C ASN A 159 -5.14 -11.22 0.73
N GLU A 160 -6.25 -11.92 0.51
CA GLU A 160 -6.27 -13.20 -0.20
C GLU A 160 -5.68 -13.07 -1.61
N ALA A 161 -6.11 -12.05 -2.35
CA ALA A 161 -5.60 -11.78 -3.68
C ALA A 161 -4.11 -11.42 -3.69
N LEU A 162 -3.64 -10.60 -2.74
CA LEU A 162 -2.23 -10.24 -2.65
C LEU A 162 -1.34 -11.41 -2.23
N ILE A 163 -1.80 -12.28 -1.32
CA ILE A 163 -1.08 -13.52 -0.98
C ILE A 163 -0.87 -14.36 -2.25
N GLU A 164 -1.92 -14.53 -3.07
CA GLU A 164 -1.83 -15.27 -4.33
C GLU A 164 -0.86 -14.61 -5.31
N ILE A 165 -0.96 -13.29 -5.50
CA ILE A 165 -0.10 -12.52 -6.42
C ILE A 165 1.37 -12.66 -6.01
N PHE A 166 1.69 -12.40 -4.75
CA PHE A 166 3.07 -12.46 -4.27
C PHE A 166 3.63 -13.88 -4.22
N ALA A 167 2.81 -14.89 -3.91
CA ALA A 167 3.24 -16.29 -3.97
C ALA A 167 3.64 -16.73 -5.39
N LYS A 168 2.95 -16.23 -6.43
CA LYS A 168 3.30 -16.52 -7.84
C LYS A 168 4.66 -15.97 -8.28
N ILE A 169 5.21 -15.03 -7.54
CA ILE A 169 6.51 -14.42 -7.80
C ILE A 169 7.56 -14.78 -6.75
N ASP A 170 7.36 -15.86 -6.02
CA ASP A 170 8.23 -16.34 -4.95
C ASP A 170 8.51 -15.31 -3.86
N VAL A 171 7.47 -14.57 -3.44
CA VAL A 171 7.52 -13.57 -2.38
C VAL A 171 6.48 -13.87 -1.32
N LYS A 172 6.87 -13.80 -0.06
CA LYS A 172 5.97 -13.94 1.08
C LYS A 172 5.44 -12.58 1.50
N LEU A 173 4.12 -12.39 1.42
CA LEU A 173 3.45 -11.23 1.98
C LEU A 173 3.30 -11.41 3.49
N VAL A 174 4.08 -10.64 4.25
CA VAL A 174 4.11 -10.68 5.72
C VAL A 174 2.98 -9.85 6.30
N ASP A 175 2.92 -8.59 5.94
CA ASP A 175 1.85 -7.65 6.24
C ASP A 175 1.81 -6.52 5.19
N PHE A 176 0.72 -5.77 5.20
CA PHE A 176 0.60 -4.59 4.37
C PHE A 176 -0.39 -3.59 4.98
N LYS A 177 -0.22 -2.33 4.59
CA LYS A 177 -1.08 -1.19 4.90
C LYS A 177 -1.79 -0.74 3.63
N ILE A 178 -3.09 -0.54 3.70
CA ILE A 178 -3.91 0.08 2.64
C ILE A 178 -4.76 1.20 3.20
N GLU A 179 -5.25 2.03 2.32
CA GLU A 179 -6.24 3.06 2.60
C GLU A 179 -7.46 2.86 1.69
N MET A 180 -8.60 3.30 2.15
CA MET A 180 -9.86 3.22 1.39
C MET A 180 -10.61 4.55 1.43
N GLY A 181 -11.47 4.75 0.46
CA GLY A 181 -12.33 5.92 0.42
C GLY A 181 -13.61 5.65 -0.37
N ARG A 182 -14.61 6.53 -0.20
CA ARG A 182 -15.85 6.49 -0.97
C ARG A 182 -15.80 7.49 -2.12
N ALA A 183 -16.07 7.01 -3.32
CA ALA A 183 -16.32 7.86 -4.47
C ALA A 183 -17.66 8.61 -4.31
N THR A 184 -17.89 9.63 -5.14
CA THR A 184 -19.12 10.45 -5.13
C THR A 184 -20.40 9.66 -5.34
N ASP A 185 -20.31 8.53 -6.04
CA ASP A 185 -21.41 7.59 -6.25
C ASP A 185 -21.65 6.63 -5.05
N GLY A 186 -20.89 6.77 -3.96
CA GLY A 186 -20.96 5.93 -2.77
C GLY A 186 -20.14 4.64 -2.83
N THR A 187 -19.49 4.33 -3.96
CA THR A 187 -18.69 3.12 -4.12
C THR A 187 -17.47 3.16 -3.20
N LEU A 188 -17.26 2.11 -2.40
CA LEU A 188 -16.06 1.91 -1.61
C LEU A 188 -14.93 1.43 -2.53
N LEU A 189 -13.80 2.12 -2.53
CA LEU A 189 -12.65 1.82 -3.36
C LEU A 189 -11.38 1.67 -2.53
N LEU A 190 -10.54 0.72 -2.95
CA LEU A 190 -9.13 0.71 -2.57
C LEU A 190 -8.46 1.97 -3.12
N ALA A 191 -7.69 2.65 -2.29
CA ALA A 191 -7.02 3.90 -2.63
C ALA A 191 -5.56 3.87 -2.18
N ASP A 192 -4.88 5.02 -2.25
CA ASP A 192 -3.49 5.23 -1.91
C ASP A 192 -2.54 4.40 -2.80
N GLU A 193 -1.78 3.49 -2.25
CA GLU A 193 -0.82 2.65 -2.96
C GLU A 193 -0.70 1.25 -2.35
N ILE A 194 -0.22 0.31 -3.14
CA ILE A 194 0.35 -0.96 -2.67
C ILE A 194 1.74 -1.09 -3.28
N THR A 195 2.77 -0.94 -2.45
CA THR A 195 4.18 -0.91 -2.85
C THR A 195 5.04 -1.54 -1.75
N PRO A 196 6.34 -1.76 -1.98
CA PRO A 196 7.25 -2.16 -0.91
C PRO A 196 7.39 -1.12 0.22
N ASP A 197 6.88 0.12 0.05
CA ASP A 197 6.76 1.11 1.14
C ASP A 197 5.64 0.75 2.12
N SER A 198 4.54 0.18 1.62
CA SER A 198 3.33 -0.15 2.38
C SER A 198 3.21 -1.64 2.70
N CYS A 199 4.08 -2.49 2.17
CA CYS A 199 4.12 -3.94 2.41
C CYS A 199 5.42 -4.34 3.11
N ARG A 200 5.39 -5.46 3.87
CA ARG A 200 6.57 -6.27 4.18
C ARG A 200 6.59 -7.50 3.31
N LEU A 201 7.66 -7.62 2.56
CA LEU A 201 7.84 -8.63 1.51
C LEU A 201 9.16 -9.38 1.76
N TRP A 202 9.05 -10.70 1.97
CA TRP A 202 10.22 -11.55 2.17
C TRP A 202 10.44 -12.46 0.98
N ASP A 203 11.65 -12.46 0.44
CA ASP A 203 12.01 -13.34 -0.68
C ASP A 203 11.90 -14.81 -0.28
N GLN A 204 11.37 -15.62 -1.20
CA GLN A 204 11.24 -17.08 -1.03
C GLN A 204 12.10 -17.87 -2.03
N LYS A 205 12.87 -17.20 -2.90
CA LYS A 205 13.79 -17.88 -3.84
C LYS A 205 14.95 -18.56 -3.13
N ASP A 206 15.46 -17.93 -2.07
CA ASP A 206 16.52 -18.52 -1.25
C ASP A 206 15.94 -19.31 -0.07
N HIS A 207 16.20 -20.61 -0.06
CA HIS A 207 15.78 -21.52 1.01
C HIS A 207 16.82 -21.66 2.13
N SER A 208 17.75 -20.73 2.25
CA SER A 208 18.80 -20.74 3.31
C SER A 208 18.27 -20.57 4.74
N GLY A 209 16.99 -20.18 4.85
CA GLY A 209 16.33 -19.86 6.12
C GLY A 209 16.62 -18.45 6.66
N LYS A 210 17.39 -17.65 5.91
CA LYS A 210 17.56 -16.22 6.21
C LYS A 210 16.43 -15.43 5.58
N VAL A 211 15.91 -14.44 6.31
CA VAL A 211 14.94 -13.50 5.77
C VAL A 211 15.67 -12.48 4.91
N GLU A 212 15.33 -12.45 3.63
CA GLU A 212 15.74 -11.40 2.70
C GLU A 212 14.57 -10.46 2.48
N HIS A 213 14.77 -9.19 2.83
CA HIS A 213 13.74 -8.15 2.72
C HIS A 213 13.72 -7.56 1.31
N LEU A 214 12.54 -7.56 0.68
CA LEU A 214 12.28 -6.87 -0.59
C LEU A 214 11.39 -5.64 -0.40
N ASP A 215 11.53 -4.97 0.73
CA ASP A 215 10.68 -3.88 1.18
C ASP A 215 11.44 -2.78 1.92
N LYS A 216 10.70 -1.81 2.42
CA LYS A 216 11.24 -0.64 3.13
C LYS A 216 11.97 -0.97 4.45
N ASP A 217 11.88 -2.21 4.97
CA ASP A 217 12.63 -2.58 6.15
C ASP A 217 14.15 -2.56 5.91
N LEU A 218 14.61 -2.68 4.65
CA LEU A 218 16.01 -2.39 4.29
C LEU A 218 16.44 -0.99 4.76
N PHE A 219 15.60 0.02 4.52
CA PHE A 219 15.85 1.39 4.97
C PHE A 219 15.61 1.58 6.47
N ARG A 220 14.50 1.05 6.99
CA ARG A 220 14.14 1.16 8.42
C ARG A 220 15.25 0.60 9.31
N ARG A 221 15.82 -0.54 8.92
CA ARG A 221 16.85 -1.28 9.69
C ARG A 221 18.28 -0.92 9.30
N GLY A 222 18.48 -0.06 8.28
CA GLY A 222 19.82 0.32 7.82
C GLY A 222 20.59 -0.81 7.15
N LEU A 223 19.89 -1.70 6.44
CA LEU A 223 20.47 -2.88 5.79
C LEU A 223 20.99 -2.60 4.37
N GLY A 224 20.68 -1.44 3.79
CA GLY A 224 21.15 -1.06 2.46
C GLY A 224 20.16 -0.19 1.69
N SER A 225 20.45 -0.03 0.38
CA SER A 225 19.55 0.67 -0.55
C SER A 225 18.28 -0.13 -0.82
N ILE A 226 17.16 0.56 -0.89
CA ILE A 226 15.85 -0.06 -1.22
C ILE A 226 15.67 -0.25 -2.73
N ILE A 227 16.42 0.48 -3.57
CA ILE A 227 16.18 0.51 -5.02
C ILE A 227 16.33 -0.87 -5.66
N PRO A 228 17.41 -1.66 -5.43
CA PRO A 228 17.53 -2.99 -6.06
C PRO A 228 16.38 -3.93 -5.68
N ALA A 229 15.89 -3.87 -4.44
CA ALA A 229 14.77 -4.68 -3.99
C ALA A 229 13.45 -4.27 -4.66
N TYR A 230 13.24 -2.97 -4.86
CA TYR A 230 12.04 -2.46 -5.53
C TYR A 230 12.07 -2.76 -7.03
N GLU A 231 13.24 -2.68 -7.67
CA GLU A 231 13.44 -3.10 -9.07
C GLU A 231 13.12 -4.60 -9.23
N GLU A 232 13.61 -5.45 -8.33
CA GLU A 232 13.31 -6.88 -8.36
C GLU A 232 11.81 -7.19 -8.19
N ILE A 233 11.12 -6.50 -7.28
CA ILE A 233 9.66 -6.64 -7.14
C ILE A 233 8.94 -6.17 -8.40
N GLU A 234 9.36 -5.04 -8.98
CA GLU A 234 8.77 -4.51 -10.21
C GLU A 234 8.93 -5.52 -11.37
N GLU A 235 10.14 -6.02 -11.62
CA GLU A 235 10.43 -6.99 -12.67
C GLU A 235 9.57 -8.26 -12.54
N ARG A 236 9.54 -8.86 -11.33
CA ARG A 236 8.74 -10.07 -11.06
C ARG A 236 7.24 -9.82 -11.27
N LEU A 237 6.71 -8.68 -10.82
CA LEU A 237 5.30 -8.32 -11.01
C LEU A 237 4.98 -8.04 -12.47
N ALA A 238 5.87 -7.38 -13.22
CA ALA A 238 5.69 -7.12 -14.65
C ALA A 238 5.65 -8.41 -15.47
N GLU A 239 6.50 -9.39 -15.16
CA GLU A 239 6.46 -10.72 -15.77
C GLU A 239 5.14 -11.45 -15.48
N LEU A 240 4.69 -11.41 -14.21
CA LEU A 240 3.40 -12.00 -13.84
C LEU A 240 2.24 -11.33 -14.58
N ALA A 241 2.20 -10.00 -14.63
CA ALA A 241 1.15 -9.24 -15.31
C ALA A 241 1.07 -9.61 -16.80
N LYS A 242 2.23 -9.66 -17.49
CA LYS A 242 2.32 -10.11 -18.89
C LYS A 242 1.80 -11.53 -19.04
N SER A 243 2.15 -12.45 -18.15
CA SER A 243 1.67 -13.84 -18.18
C SER A 243 0.15 -13.95 -17.99
N GLU A 244 -0.42 -13.03 -17.24
CA GLU A 244 -1.87 -12.90 -17.03
C GLU A 244 -2.57 -12.05 -18.12
N GLY A 245 -1.86 -11.58 -19.15
CA GLY A 245 -2.42 -10.81 -20.27
C GLY A 245 -2.75 -9.35 -19.94
N ILE A 246 -2.05 -8.78 -18.95
CA ILE A 246 -2.11 -7.35 -18.59
C ILE A 246 -0.98 -6.63 -19.33
N GLU A 247 -1.33 -5.58 -20.09
CA GLU A 247 -0.35 -4.70 -20.71
C GLU A 247 0.27 -3.80 -19.64
N VAL A 248 1.55 -3.99 -19.38
CA VAL A 248 2.34 -3.10 -18.53
C VAL A 248 2.87 -1.98 -19.41
N ALA A 249 2.31 -0.77 -19.27
CA ALA A 249 2.82 0.40 -19.95
C ALA A 249 4.26 0.70 -19.48
N GLU A 250 5.19 0.78 -20.42
CA GLU A 250 6.60 1.16 -20.18
C GLU A 250 6.70 2.60 -19.67
#